data_555b9b6d749bf83616e2f0f4d1dd2545
#
_entry.id   555b9b6d749bf83616e2f0f4d1dd2545
#
_cell.length_a   1.000
_cell.length_b   1.000
_cell.length_c   1.000
_cell.angle_alpha   90.00
_cell.angle_beta   90.00
_cell.angle_gamma   90.00
#
_symmetry.space_group_name_H-M   'P 1'
#
loop_
_entity.id
_entity.type
_entity.pdbx_description
1 polymer ?
#
loop_
_entity_poly.entity_id
_entity_poly.type
_entity_poly.pdbx_seq_one_letter_code
_entity_poly.pdbx_strand_id
1 'polypeptide(L)'
;MGTPLDYGHKNYNHYGAYLKNKYDGQRVYKIIADAGFTCPNRDGSKGYGGCTYCNVDSFTPELSRKLPTIREQIEQGMERAYKNYRAEKFIIYFQPNTNTYAPTHYLKMLYDEGLSVNTDNIVGLSVGTRPDCIDFEKLALLESYTDRFDVDLEMGMESIYDETLLKINRGCSHQEFLNAIRLAENTKVDICVHTIFGFPWETHDMMLKYADEINQFPQIKFVKLHHLHIVKGSIMGAKYSRDPFKLFTIDEYTDFIAEFISYLRPDIVLQRLFGLADYDLLIAPNWGMKKSQIQSYIDKRLEAAGIIQGSNYKPELMDTLSK
;
A
#
# COMPACT_ATOMS: atom_id res chain seq x y z
N MET A 1 11.41 -28.68 -3.65
CA MET A 1 10.06 -28.09 -3.83
C MET A 1 9.53 -27.84 -2.42
N GLY A 2 9.36 -26.59 -2.01
CA GLY A 2 8.75 -26.26 -0.70
C GLY A 2 7.29 -26.71 -0.67
N THR A 3 6.79 -27.05 0.50
CA THR A 3 5.37 -27.37 0.72
C THR A 3 4.55 -26.14 0.28
N PRO A 4 3.48 -26.30 -0.53
CA PRO A 4 2.64 -25.17 -0.91
C PRO A 4 2.17 -24.44 0.33
N LEU A 5 2.24 -23.11 0.34
CA LEU A 5 1.73 -22.30 1.43
C LEU A 5 0.20 -22.48 1.51
N ASP A 6 -0.29 -22.76 2.72
CA ASP A 6 -1.73 -22.86 2.95
C ASP A 6 -2.34 -21.45 3.05
N TYR A 7 -3.01 -21.02 1.99
CA TYR A 7 -3.73 -19.73 1.93
C TYR A 7 -5.15 -19.83 2.53
N GLY A 8 -5.49 -20.94 3.18
CA GLY A 8 -6.85 -21.22 3.64
C GLY A 8 -7.80 -21.44 2.45
N HIS A 9 -8.91 -20.69 2.45
CA HIS A 9 -9.93 -20.77 1.39
C HIS A 9 -9.71 -19.80 0.22
N LYS A 10 -8.54 -19.13 0.15
CA LYS A 10 -8.18 -18.18 -0.92
C LYS A 10 -7.12 -18.76 -1.82
N ASN A 11 -7.09 -18.31 -3.06
CA ASN A 11 -6.07 -18.69 -4.03
C ASN A 11 -4.79 -17.82 -3.92
N TYR A 12 -4.68 -17.00 -2.88
CA TYR A 12 -3.55 -16.09 -2.64
C TYR A 12 -3.35 -15.84 -1.15
N ASN A 13 -2.16 -15.41 -0.78
CA ASN A 13 -1.78 -15.08 0.59
C ASN A 13 -2.47 -13.78 1.05
N HIS A 14 -3.64 -13.94 1.62
CA HIS A 14 -4.52 -12.84 2.00
C HIS A 14 -4.14 -12.27 3.37
N TYR A 15 -4.01 -10.95 3.47
CA TYR A 15 -3.58 -10.27 4.70
C TYR A 15 -4.43 -10.61 5.94
N GLY A 16 -5.75 -10.73 5.77
CA GLY A 16 -6.61 -11.11 6.88
C GLY A 16 -6.36 -12.53 7.39
N ALA A 17 -6.03 -13.49 6.51
CA ALA A 17 -5.65 -14.84 6.91
C ALA A 17 -4.26 -14.84 7.58
N TYR A 18 -3.31 -14.09 7.01
CA TYR A 18 -1.99 -13.88 7.60
C TYR A 18 -2.08 -13.35 9.05
N LEU A 19 -2.84 -12.28 9.26
CA LEU A 19 -3.02 -11.72 10.61
C LEU A 19 -3.72 -12.69 11.56
N LYS A 20 -4.76 -13.38 11.08
CA LYS A 20 -5.47 -14.37 11.89
C LYS A 20 -4.54 -15.51 12.34
N ASN A 21 -3.68 -15.98 11.46
CA ASN A 21 -2.70 -17.03 11.80
C ASN A 21 -1.63 -16.51 12.77
N LYS A 22 -1.15 -15.27 12.54
CA LYS A 22 -0.10 -14.67 13.36
C LYS A 22 -0.55 -14.35 14.78
N TYR A 23 -1.82 -13.99 14.97
CA TYR A 23 -2.37 -13.57 16.26
C TYR A 23 -3.42 -14.55 16.80
N ASP A 24 -3.21 -15.85 16.64
CA ASP A 24 -3.99 -16.94 17.23
C ASP A 24 -5.50 -16.80 17.06
N GLY A 25 -5.92 -16.37 15.87
CA GLY A 25 -7.33 -16.20 15.52
C GLY A 25 -7.93 -14.85 15.93
N GLN A 26 -7.23 -14.02 16.70
CA GLN A 26 -7.70 -12.68 17.09
C GLN A 26 -7.86 -11.76 15.87
N ARG A 27 -8.85 -10.89 15.96
CA ARG A 27 -9.11 -9.93 14.89
C ARG A 27 -8.23 -8.70 15.04
N VAL A 28 -7.34 -8.49 14.09
CA VAL A 28 -6.45 -7.34 14.03
C VAL A 28 -7.00 -6.29 13.06
N TYR A 29 -6.97 -5.02 13.42
CA TYR A 29 -7.44 -3.92 12.59
C TYR A 29 -6.41 -2.77 12.54
N LYS A 30 -6.19 -2.19 11.34
CA LYS A 30 -5.36 -0.99 11.19
C LYS A 30 -6.15 0.25 11.58
N ILE A 31 -5.65 0.99 12.57
CA ILE A 31 -6.21 2.29 13.01
C ILE A 31 -5.41 3.41 12.37
N ILE A 32 -6.09 4.24 11.60
CA ILE A 32 -5.47 5.39 10.93
C ILE A 32 -5.16 6.48 11.97
N ALA A 33 -3.93 7.00 11.90
CA ALA A 33 -3.47 8.16 12.64
C ALA A 33 -2.94 9.20 11.64
N ASP A 34 -3.60 10.34 11.55
CA ASP A 34 -3.18 11.48 10.75
C ASP A 34 -2.40 12.47 11.62
N ALA A 35 -1.09 12.55 11.39
CA ALA A 35 -0.19 13.44 12.11
C ALA A 35 -0.04 14.81 11.43
N GLY A 36 -0.87 15.13 10.43
CA GLY A 36 -0.84 16.41 9.72
C GLY A 36 0.38 16.60 8.81
N PHE A 37 1.05 15.53 8.42
CA PHE A 37 2.19 15.62 7.50
C PHE A 37 1.76 16.12 6.13
N THR A 38 2.70 16.79 5.45
CA THR A 38 2.60 17.15 4.03
C THR A 38 3.38 16.16 3.16
N CYS A 39 3.57 16.53 1.91
CA CYS A 39 4.35 15.76 0.95
C CYS A 39 5.37 16.71 0.28
N PRO A 40 6.67 16.35 0.20
CA PRO A 40 7.70 17.19 -0.42
C PRO A 40 7.42 17.52 -1.90
N ASN A 41 6.57 16.74 -2.55
CA ASN A 41 6.10 17.00 -3.91
C ASN A 41 4.91 18.00 -3.96
N ARG A 42 4.49 18.55 -2.83
CA ARG A 42 3.37 19.50 -2.69
C ARG A 42 3.79 20.82 -2.08
N ASP A 43 4.72 20.81 -1.13
CA ASP A 43 5.12 21.99 -0.35
C ASP A 43 6.28 22.78 -0.99
N GLY A 44 6.76 22.36 -2.13
CA GLY A 44 7.82 23.03 -2.88
C GLY A 44 9.24 22.54 -2.60
N SER A 45 9.44 21.60 -1.66
CA SER A 45 10.78 21.07 -1.33
C SER A 45 11.37 20.25 -2.48
N LYS A 46 10.53 19.46 -3.15
CA LYS A 46 10.89 18.70 -4.37
C LYS A 46 10.03 19.09 -5.58
N GLY A 47 8.80 19.51 -5.35
CA GLY A 47 7.86 19.88 -6.41
C GLY A 47 6.60 20.54 -5.87
N TYR A 48 5.77 21.01 -6.78
CA TYR A 48 4.49 21.65 -6.47
C TYR A 48 3.33 20.83 -7.03
N GLY A 49 2.16 20.92 -6.37
CA GLY A 49 0.91 20.34 -6.85
C GLY A 49 0.75 18.84 -6.59
N GLY A 50 1.81 18.12 -6.24
CA GLY A 50 1.78 16.67 -6.00
C GLY A 50 1.70 15.83 -7.26
N CYS A 51 1.51 14.53 -7.10
CA CYS A 51 1.30 13.61 -8.21
C CYS A 51 -0.02 13.94 -8.94
N THR A 52 -0.03 13.81 -10.26
CA THR A 52 -1.18 14.24 -11.09
C THR A 52 -2.48 13.51 -10.80
N TYR A 53 -2.41 12.28 -10.28
CA TYR A 53 -3.55 11.47 -9.88
C TYR A 53 -4.02 11.74 -8.44
N CYS A 54 -3.18 12.40 -7.62
CA CYS A 54 -3.39 12.50 -6.19
C CYS A 54 -4.37 13.64 -5.83
N ASN A 55 -5.41 13.26 -5.10
CA ASN A 55 -6.19 14.18 -4.28
C ASN A 55 -6.31 13.56 -2.89
N VAL A 56 -5.70 14.19 -1.87
CA VAL A 56 -5.66 13.65 -0.51
C VAL A 56 -7.06 13.51 0.08
N ASP A 57 -7.97 14.42 -0.25
CA ASP A 57 -9.36 14.39 0.20
C ASP A 57 -10.12 13.16 -0.28
N SER A 58 -9.67 12.53 -1.38
CA SER A 58 -10.33 11.33 -1.92
C SER A 58 -10.18 10.08 -1.06
N PHE A 59 -9.23 10.08 -0.14
CA PHE A 59 -9.00 8.98 0.81
C PHE A 59 -8.86 9.43 2.26
N THR A 60 -8.94 10.76 2.51
CA THR A 60 -8.95 11.36 3.86
C THR A 60 -9.90 12.55 3.87
N PRO A 61 -11.22 12.32 3.98
CA PRO A 61 -12.25 13.33 3.68
C PRO A 61 -12.37 14.50 4.65
N GLU A 62 -11.48 14.77 5.58
CA GLU A 62 -11.70 15.77 6.63
C GLU A 62 -10.52 16.71 6.93
N LEU A 63 -9.61 16.91 5.97
CA LEU A 63 -8.41 17.77 6.16
C LEU A 63 -8.69 19.26 6.45
N SER A 64 -9.94 19.72 6.31
CA SER A 64 -10.33 21.12 6.62
C SER A 64 -10.66 21.36 8.08
N ARG A 65 -10.64 20.34 8.94
CA ARG A 65 -10.94 20.44 10.36
C ARG A 65 -9.66 20.38 11.17
N LYS A 66 -9.66 21.03 12.36
CA LYS A 66 -8.60 20.84 13.36
C LYS A 66 -8.52 19.34 13.68
N LEU A 67 -7.39 18.73 13.35
CA LEU A 67 -7.17 17.31 13.61
C LEU A 67 -7.23 17.07 15.15
N PRO A 68 -7.92 16.01 15.58
CA PRO A 68 -7.77 15.52 16.95
C PRO A 68 -6.31 15.12 17.22
N THR A 69 -5.92 15.04 18.49
CA THR A 69 -4.61 14.50 18.86
C THR A 69 -4.45 13.05 18.36
N ILE A 70 -3.21 12.59 18.19
CA ILE A 70 -2.94 11.19 17.79
C ILE A 70 -3.64 10.22 18.76
N ARG A 71 -3.56 10.49 20.05
CA ARG A 71 -4.25 9.70 21.08
C ARG A 71 -5.76 9.63 20.84
N GLU A 72 -6.42 10.76 20.66
CA GLU A 72 -7.88 10.82 20.44
C GLU A 72 -8.29 10.07 19.15
N GLN A 73 -7.52 10.21 18.07
CA GLN A 73 -7.77 9.50 16.82
C GLN A 73 -7.70 7.98 17.01
N ILE A 74 -6.68 7.51 17.76
CA ILE A 74 -6.47 6.09 18.00
C ILE A 74 -7.56 5.53 18.92
N GLU A 75 -7.88 6.18 20.04
CA GLU A 75 -8.93 5.78 20.97
C GLU A 75 -10.28 5.63 20.26
N GLN A 76 -10.69 6.66 19.51
CA GLN A 76 -11.92 6.63 18.72
C GLN A 76 -11.88 5.57 17.61
N GLY A 77 -10.72 5.38 16.98
CA GLY A 77 -10.51 4.36 15.96
C GLY A 77 -10.66 2.95 16.52
N MET A 78 -10.06 2.67 17.68
CA MET A 78 -10.15 1.40 18.38
C MET A 78 -11.60 1.09 18.80
N GLU A 79 -12.31 2.06 19.38
CA GLU A 79 -13.72 1.92 19.75
C GLU A 79 -14.59 1.55 18.53
N ARG A 80 -14.43 2.29 17.42
CA ARG A 80 -15.14 2.01 16.16
C ARG A 80 -14.80 0.63 15.61
N ALA A 81 -13.53 0.24 15.63
CA ALA A 81 -13.08 -1.06 15.13
C ALA A 81 -13.62 -2.22 15.99
N TYR A 82 -13.62 -2.06 17.30
CA TYR A 82 -14.24 -3.04 18.21
C TYR A 82 -15.75 -3.15 17.94
N LYS A 83 -16.46 -2.04 17.89
CA LYS A 83 -17.91 -2.00 17.70
C LYS A 83 -18.34 -2.63 16.37
N ASN A 84 -17.66 -2.25 15.27
CA ASN A 84 -18.08 -2.62 13.93
C ASN A 84 -17.52 -3.96 13.45
N TYR A 85 -16.32 -4.32 13.90
CA TYR A 85 -15.56 -5.47 13.37
C TYR A 85 -15.16 -6.47 14.44
N ARG A 86 -15.45 -6.19 15.74
CA ARG A 86 -15.00 -7.01 16.85
C ARG A 86 -13.47 -7.19 16.87
N ALA A 87 -12.75 -6.11 16.52
CA ALA A 87 -11.29 -6.13 16.54
C ALA A 87 -10.77 -6.13 17.97
N GLU A 88 -9.78 -6.99 18.24
CA GLU A 88 -9.19 -7.21 19.57
C GLU A 88 -7.76 -6.69 19.64
N LYS A 89 -7.07 -6.65 18.48
CA LYS A 89 -5.71 -6.16 18.34
C LYS A 89 -5.65 -5.06 17.27
N PHE A 90 -4.70 -4.16 17.41
CA PHE A 90 -4.63 -2.98 16.58
C PHE A 90 -3.21 -2.73 16.07
N ILE A 91 -3.12 -2.31 14.79
CA ILE A 91 -1.90 -1.79 14.19
C ILE A 91 -2.14 -0.29 13.96
N ILE A 92 -1.28 0.55 14.50
CA ILE A 92 -1.38 1.99 14.28
C ILE A 92 -0.79 2.29 12.90
N TYR A 93 -1.58 2.96 12.07
CA TYR A 93 -1.20 3.26 10.69
C TYR A 93 -1.13 4.76 10.46
N PHE A 94 0.09 5.29 10.40
CA PHE A 94 0.32 6.70 10.07
C PHE A 94 0.11 6.92 8.58
N GLN A 95 -0.94 7.62 8.23
CA GLN A 95 -1.32 8.14 6.92
C GLN A 95 -2.26 9.34 7.09
N PRO A 96 -2.52 10.19 6.09
CA PRO A 96 -2.05 10.18 4.72
C PRO A 96 -0.69 10.84 4.54
N ASN A 97 -0.33 11.11 3.28
CA ASN A 97 0.88 11.82 2.88
C ASN A 97 2.19 11.07 3.20
N THR A 98 3.23 11.80 3.63
CA THR A 98 4.59 11.27 3.79
C THR A 98 4.96 11.28 5.27
N ASN A 99 4.68 10.20 5.99
CA ASN A 99 4.74 10.15 7.45
C ASN A 99 6.16 9.93 8.02
N THR A 100 7.18 10.01 7.19
CA THR A 100 8.59 10.09 7.58
C THR A 100 9.22 11.43 7.21
N TYR A 101 8.40 12.39 6.72
CA TYR A 101 8.87 13.69 6.27
C TYR A 101 8.93 14.69 7.42
N ALA A 102 9.79 14.38 8.39
CA ALA A 102 10.11 15.23 9.54
C ALA A 102 11.44 14.78 10.17
N PRO A 103 12.03 15.58 11.08
CA PRO A 103 13.19 15.15 11.88
C PRO A 103 12.87 13.92 12.73
N THR A 104 13.83 13.00 12.85
CA THR A 104 13.67 11.70 13.51
C THR A 104 13.15 11.79 14.95
N HIS A 105 13.60 12.80 15.73
CA HIS A 105 13.11 13.01 17.10
C HIS A 105 11.62 13.36 17.16
N TYR A 106 11.10 14.10 16.18
CA TYR A 106 9.67 14.44 16.08
C TYR A 106 8.85 13.22 15.68
N LEU A 107 9.36 12.43 14.71
CA LEU A 107 8.75 11.15 14.33
C LEU A 107 8.63 10.22 15.54
N LYS A 108 9.73 10.10 16.31
CA LYS A 108 9.76 9.28 17.53
C LYS A 108 8.68 9.70 18.52
N MET A 109 8.53 11.00 18.76
CA MET A 109 7.50 11.53 19.67
C MET A 109 6.09 11.10 19.25
N LEU A 110 5.77 11.23 17.94
CA LEU A 110 4.45 10.86 17.41
C LEU A 110 4.19 9.34 17.43
N TYR A 111 5.20 8.55 17.08
CA TYR A 111 5.06 7.08 17.09
C TYR A 111 4.94 6.55 18.53
N ASP A 112 5.74 7.08 19.46
CA ASP A 112 5.65 6.75 20.89
C ASP A 112 4.27 7.13 21.47
N GLU A 113 3.74 8.30 21.14
CA GLU A 113 2.38 8.70 21.53
C GLU A 113 1.36 7.67 21.04
N GLY A 114 1.39 7.33 19.74
CA GLY A 114 0.47 6.37 19.16
C GLY A 114 0.56 4.98 19.79
N LEU A 115 1.76 4.46 19.96
CA LEU A 115 2.01 3.13 20.52
C LEU A 115 1.70 3.02 22.02
N SER A 116 1.71 4.15 22.74
CA SER A 116 1.43 4.20 24.19
C SER A 116 -0.05 4.22 24.55
N VAL A 117 -0.97 4.40 23.60
CA VAL A 117 -2.41 4.55 23.86
C VAL A 117 -3.00 3.31 24.54
N ASN A 118 -2.65 2.14 24.06
CA ASN A 118 -3.08 0.86 24.63
C ASN A 118 -2.02 -0.22 24.38
N THR A 119 -1.11 -0.36 25.33
CA THR A 119 0.07 -1.22 25.18
C THR A 119 -0.22 -2.72 25.15
N ASP A 120 -1.40 -3.15 25.58
CA ASP A 120 -1.79 -4.56 25.62
C ASP A 120 -2.41 -5.01 24.29
N ASN A 121 -3.07 -4.10 23.59
CA ASN A 121 -3.82 -4.43 22.37
C ASN A 121 -3.23 -3.84 21.11
N ILE A 122 -2.34 -2.86 21.19
CA ILE A 122 -1.57 -2.38 20.04
C ILE A 122 -0.41 -3.35 19.81
N VAL A 123 -0.38 -3.95 18.62
CA VAL A 123 0.57 -5.00 18.24
C VAL A 123 1.48 -4.60 17.07
N GLY A 124 1.24 -3.44 16.47
CA GLY A 124 2.05 -3.02 15.32
C GLY A 124 1.99 -1.55 14.99
N LEU A 125 2.98 -1.12 14.21
CA LEU A 125 3.17 0.20 13.64
C LEU A 125 3.32 0.08 12.13
N SER A 126 2.48 0.78 11.38
CA SER A 126 2.53 0.87 9.92
C SER A 126 2.74 2.35 9.54
N VAL A 127 3.70 2.64 8.68
CA VAL A 127 4.05 4.02 8.31
C VAL A 127 4.04 4.20 6.81
N GLY A 128 3.08 4.97 6.31
CA GLY A 128 2.98 5.31 4.88
C GLY A 128 3.93 6.43 4.51
N THR A 129 4.74 6.22 3.46
CA THR A 129 5.77 7.18 3.07
C THR A 129 6.09 7.16 1.57
N ARG A 130 6.98 8.05 1.18
CA ARG A 130 7.66 8.09 -0.11
C ARG A 130 9.05 7.47 0.00
N PRO A 131 9.54 6.77 -1.03
CA PRO A 131 10.88 6.18 -1.01
C PRO A 131 12.00 7.20 -0.73
N ASP A 132 11.89 8.38 -1.33
CA ASP A 132 12.86 9.48 -1.23
C ASP A 132 12.83 10.24 0.12
N CYS A 133 12.00 9.79 1.06
CA CYS A 133 11.89 10.34 2.42
C CYS A 133 12.35 9.34 3.50
N ILE A 134 13.09 8.31 3.10
CA ILE A 134 13.72 7.34 3.99
C ILE A 134 15.23 7.51 3.97
N ASP A 135 15.81 7.46 5.15
CA ASP A 135 17.24 7.44 5.41
C ASP A 135 17.56 6.46 6.55
N PHE A 136 18.85 6.28 6.82
CA PHE A 136 19.31 5.36 7.85
C PHE A 136 18.75 5.67 9.25
N GLU A 137 18.68 6.95 9.64
CA GLU A 137 18.20 7.33 10.98
C GLU A 137 16.70 6.98 11.17
N LYS A 138 15.88 7.19 10.13
CA LYS A 138 14.46 6.86 10.16
C LYS A 138 14.22 5.36 10.18
N LEU A 139 15.02 4.60 9.42
CA LEU A 139 14.95 3.14 9.47
C LEU A 139 15.39 2.61 10.82
N ALA A 140 16.48 3.12 11.40
CA ALA A 140 16.92 2.75 12.73
C ALA A 140 15.86 3.07 13.80
N LEU A 141 15.16 4.20 13.67
CA LEU A 141 14.01 4.51 14.54
C LEU A 141 12.91 3.46 14.40
N LEU A 142 12.50 3.13 13.17
CA LEU A 142 11.45 2.12 12.94
C LEU A 142 11.88 0.74 13.44
N GLU A 143 13.12 0.35 13.20
CA GLU A 143 13.68 -0.92 13.68
C GLU A 143 13.69 -1.00 15.20
N SER A 144 13.90 0.11 15.91
CA SER A 144 13.90 0.14 17.38
C SER A 144 12.57 -0.31 18.01
N TYR A 145 11.49 -0.32 17.25
CA TYR A 145 10.18 -0.80 17.70
C TYR A 145 9.96 -2.30 17.43
N THR A 146 10.78 -2.93 16.58
CA THR A 146 10.52 -4.31 16.12
C THR A 146 10.68 -5.40 17.19
N ASP A 147 11.36 -5.10 18.30
CA ASP A 147 11.47 -6.06 19.41
C ASP A 147 10.14 -6.24 20.16
N ARG A 148 9.19 -5.32 19.99
CA ARG A 148 7.90 -5.34 20.68
C ARG A 148 6.70 -5.33 19.75
N PHE A 149 6.82 -4.72 18.58
CA PHE A 149 5.72 -4.48 17.66
C PHE A 149 6.07 -5.04 16.27
N ASP A 150 5.04 -5.44 15.53
CA ASP A 150 5.19 -5.59 14.08
C ASP A 150 5.33 -4.23 13.42
N VAL A 151 6.39 -4.02 12.68
CA VAL A 151 6.65 -2.74 12.03
C VAL A 151 6.69 -2.94 10.53
N ASP A 152 5.80 -2.25 9.81
CA ASP A 152 5.82 -2.20 8.36
C ASP A 152 5.94 -0.76 7.83
N LEU A 153 6.84 -0.60 6.88
CA LEU A 153 7.04 0.64 6.13
C LEU A 153 6.36 0.51 4.77
N GLU A 154 5.32 1.31 4.55
CA GLU A 154 4.53 1.30 3.33
C GLU A 154 5.05 2.34 2.34
N MET A 155 5.63 1.88 1.23
CA MET A 155 6.23 2.75 0.22
C MET A 155 5.48 2.73 -1.11
N GLY A 156 5.19 3.91 -1.65
CA GLY A 156 4.62 4.05 -2.98
C GLY A 156 5.68 3.90 -4.06
N MET A 157 5.78 2.72 -4.68
CA MET A 157 6.52 2.50 -5.92
C MET A 157 5.77 3.13 -7.09
N GLU A 158 4.47 2.93 -7.13
CA GLU A 158 3.48 3.36 -8.12
C GLU A 158 3.73 2.74 -9.50
N SER A 159 4.92 2.94 -10.08
CA SER A 159 5.40 2.37 -11.34
C SER A 159 6.91 2.07 -11.25
N ILE A 160 7.39 1.11 -12.03
CA ILE A 160 8.83 0.82 -12.21
C ILE A 160 9.45 1.62 -13.35
N TYR A 161 8.66 2.42 -14.08
CA TYR A 161 9.10 3.16 -15.26
C TYR A 161 9.24 4.65 -14.95
N ASP A 162 10.45 5.18 -15.03
CA ASP A 162 10.74 6.61 -14.82
C ASP A 162 9.94 7.51 -15.77
N GLU A 163 9.66 7.07 -16.99
CA GLU A 163 8.80 7.80 -17.93
C GLU A 163 7.38 7.98 -17.35
N THR A 164 6.82 6.94 -16.73
CA THR A 164 5.53 7.01 -16.03
C THR A 164 5.63 7.93 -14.82
N LEU A 165 6.66 7.77 -13.99
CA LEU A 165 6.88 8.59 -12.79
C LEU A 165 7.00 10.08 -13.12
N LEU A 166 7.65 10.43 -14.23
CA LEU A 166 7.70 11.79 -14.76
C LEU A 166 6.33 12.30 -15.23
N LYS A 167 5.60 11.49 -16.03
CA LYS A 167 4.26 11.86 -16.53
C LYS A 167 3.25 12.06 -15.41
N ILE A 168 3.36 11.34 -14.32
CA ILE A 168 2.50 11.53 -13.15
C ILE A 168 3.01 12.58 -12.16
N ASN A 169 4.09 13.28 -12.47
CA ASN A 169 4.74 14.25 -11.58
C ASN A 169 5.05 13.63 -10.20
N ARG A 170 5.64 12.43 -10.17
CA ARG A 170 5.92 11.72 -8.91
C ARG A 170 6.98 12.44 -8.07
N GLY A 171 7.94 13.13 -8.72
CA GLY A 171 9.06 13.79 -8.06
C GLY A 171 9.95 12.83 -7.27
N CYS A 172 9.96 11.56 -7.66
CA CYS A 172 10.78 10.48 -7.12
C CYS A 172 10.98 9.47 -8.25
N SER A 173 12.22 9.08 -8.49
CA SER A 173 12.60 8.11 -9.52
C SER A 173 12.43 6.67 -9.03
N HIS A 174 12.43 5.72 -9.97
CA HIS A 174 12.50 4.30 -9.64
C HIS A 174 13.80 3.94 -8.90
N GLN A 175 14.93 4.56 -9.26
CA GLN A 175 16.19 4.35 -8.55
C GLN A 175 16.13 4.78 -7.07
N GLU A 176 15.40 5.85 -6.73
CA GLU A 176 15.20 6.26 -5.33
C GLU A 176 14.38 5.20 -4.57
N PHE A 177 13.40 4.56 -5.22
CA PHE A 177 12.70 3.42 -4.65
C PHE A 177 13.64 2.23 -4.39
N LEU A 178 14.46 1.84 -5.35
CA LEU A 178 15.44 0.76 -5.20
C LEU A 178 16.45 1.05 -4.07
N ASN A 179 16.89 2.29 -3.95
CA ASN A 179 17.79 2.69 -2.88
C ASN A 179 17.13 2.55 -1.49
N ALA A 180 15.86 2.95 -1.36
CA ALA A 180 15.11 2.81 -0.12
C ALA A 180 14.90 1.34 0.27
N ILE A 181 14.61 0.46 -0.69
CA ILE A 181 14.48 -0.98 -0.47
C ILE A 181 15.81 -1.58 0.00
N ARG A 182 16.93 -1.27 -0.69
CA ARG A 182 18.25 -1.77 -0.31
C ARG A 182 18.69 -1.27 1.07
N LEU A 183 18.34 -0.05 1.42
CA LEU A 183 18.63 0.50 2.75
C LEU A 183 17.93 -0.30 3.87
N ALA A 184 16.74 -0.85 3.58
CA ALA A 184 15.98 -1.68 4.52
C ALA A 184 16.45 -3.16 4.57
N GLU A 185 17.34 -3.59 3.70
CA GLU A 185 17.69 -5.00 3.47
C GLU A 185 18.19 -5.74 4.73
N ASN A 186 18.89 -5.06 5.63
CA ASN A 186 19.43 -5.67 6.84
C ASN A 186 18.67 -5.26 8.11
N THR A 187 17.44 -4.77 7.97
CA THR A 187 16.57 -4.38 9.09
C THR A 187 15.48 -5.42 9.33
N LYS A 188 14.89 -5.40 10.52
CA LYS A 188 13.70 -6.20 10.85
C LYS A 188 12.39 -5.53 10.42
N VAL A 189 12.44 -4.40 9.71
CA VAL A 189 11.25 -3.67 9.25
C VAL A 189 10.69 -4.33 8.01
N ASP A 190 9.45 -4.79 8.08
CA ASP A 190 8.76 -5.36 6.93
C ASP A 190 8.42 -4.25 5.90
N ILE A 191 8.58 -4.54 4.62
CA ILE A 191 8.26 -3.57 3.56
C ILE A 191 6.92 -3.93 2.92
N CYS A 192 6.06 -2.91 2.78
CA CYS A 192 4.84 -2.96 1.99
C CYS A 192 4.96 -2.05 0.77
N VAL A 193 4.78 -2.59 -0.42
CA VAL A 193 4.87 -1.82 -1.66
C VAL A 193 3.49 -1.51 -2.20
N HIS A 194 3.27 -0.25 -2.60
CA HIS A 194 2.06 0.18 -3.31
C HIS A 194 2.35 0.30 -4.81
N THR A 195 1.48 -0.25 -5.63
CA THR A 195 1.52 -0.17 -7.10
C THR A 195 0.25 0.44 -7.63
N ILE A 196 0.33 1.14 -8.77
CA ILE A 196 -0.85 1.61 -9.50
C ILE A 196 -0.80 1.04 -10.93
N PHE A 197 -1.83 0.31 -11.30
CA PHE A 197 -1.99 -0.26 -12.64
C PHE A 197 -3.01 0.52 -13.48
N GLY A 198 -2.78 0.54 -14.79
CA GLY A 198 -3.72 1.15 -15.73
C GLY A 198 -3.39 2.57 -16.12
N PHE A 199 -2.13 3.01 -15.98
CA PHE A 199 -1.67 4.23 -16.65
C PHE A 199 -1.80 4.06 -18.16
N PRO A 200 -2.39 5.04 -18.90
CA PRO A 200 -2.78 4.85 -20.32
C PRO A 200 -1.60 4.65 -21.29
N TRP A 201 -0.39 4.84 -20.83
CA TRP A 201 0.85 4.64 -21.59
C TRP A 201 1.63 3.39 -21.17
N GLU A 202 1.13 2.62 -20.22
CA GLU A 202 1.69 1.32 -19.84
C GLU A 202 0.89 0.20 -20.47
N THR A 203 1.58 -0.70 -21.16
CA THR A 203 0.97 -1.89 -21.73
C THR A 203 0.73 -2.97 -20.68
N HIS A 204 -0.05 -3.97 -21.00
CA HIS A 204 -0.29 -5.13 -20.15
C HIS A 204 1.04 -5.79 -19.71
N ASP A 205 1.93 -6.07 -20.68
CA ASP A 205 3.24 -6.71 -20.42
C ASP A 205 4.16 -5.82 -19.57
N MET A 206 4.08 -4.50 -19.73
CA MET A 206 4.82 -3.56 -18.88
C MET A 206 4.37 -3.68 -17.42
N MET A 207 3.07 -3.74 -17.19
CA MET A 207 2.53 -3.83 -15.82
C MET A 207 2.83 -5.21 -15.17
N LEU A 208 2.88 -6.30 -15.94
CA LEU A 208 3.27 -7.62 -15.42
C LEU A 208 4.71 -7.64 -14.88
N LYS A 209 5.63 -6.87 -15.48
CA LYS A 209 7.02 -6.77 -15.00
C LYS A 209 7.18 -6.20 -13.58
N TYR A 210 6.15 -5.58 -13.03
CA TYR A 210 6.18 -5.17 -11.62
C TYR A 210 6.29 -6.37 -10.67
N ALA A 211 5.76 -7.54 -11.07
CA ALA A 211 5.92 -8.76 -10.30
C ALA A 211 7.39 -9.21 -10.27
N ASP A 212 8.08 -9.14 -11.42
CA ASP A 212 9.51 -9.47 -11.50
C ASP A 212 10.34 -8.57 -10.60
N GLU A 213 10.05 -7.25 -10.61
CA GLU A 213 10.73 -6.28 -9.75
C GLU A 213 10.51 -6.56 -8.26
N ILE A 214 9.25 -6.74 -7.86
CA ILE A 214 8.88 -7.02 -6.46
C ILE A 214 9.51 -8.32 -5.97
N ASN A 215 9.58 -9.34 -6.82
CA ASN A 215 10.10 -10.65 -6.48
C ASN A 215 11.62 -10.65 -6.18
N GLN A 216 12.39 -9.66 -6.69
CA GLN A 216 13.84 -9.57 -6.49
C GLN A 216 14.21 -9.23 -5.03
N PHE A 217 13.29 -8.65 -4.25
CA PHE A 217 13.59 -8.12 -2.93
C PHE A 217 12.93 -8.94 -1.83
N PRO A 218 13.68 -9.82 -1.13
CA PRO A 218 13.13 -10.67 -0.07
C PRO A 218 12.47 -9.90 1.08
N GLN A 219 12.90 -8.66 1.36
CA GLN A 219 12.36 -7.78 2.39
C GLN A 219 10.97 -7.22 2.04
N ILE A 220 10.53 -7.28 0.78
CA ILE A 220 9.14 -6.95 0.42
C ILE A 220 8.24 -8.10 0.85
N LYS A 221 7.55 -7.91 1.95
CA LYS A 221 6.63 -8.89 2.52
C LYS A 221 5.18 -8.64 2.15
N PHE A 222 4.83 -7.37 1.97
CA PHE A 222 3.45 -6.97 1.71
C PHE A 222 3.34 -6.20 0.40
N VAL A 223 2.19 -6.37 -0.28
CA VAL A 223 1.88 -5.59 -1.48
C VAL A 223 0.43 -5.10 -1.41
N LYS A 224 0.24 -3.85 -1.83
CA LYS A 224 -1.08 -3.24 -2.08
C LYS A 224 -1.22 -2.90 -3.54
N LEU A 225 -2.13 -3.60 -4.21
CA LEU A 225 -2.45 -3.38 -5.60
C LEU A 225 -3.56 -2.34 -5.74
N HIS A 226 -3.36 -1.37 -6.60
CA HIS A 226 -4.32 -0.34 -6.93
C HIS A 226 -4.51 -0.25 -8.44
N HIS A 227 -5.73 -0.04 -8.88
CA HIS A 227 -5.96 0.46 -10.24
C HIS A 227 -5.99 1.99 -10.23
N LEU A 228 -5.68 2.59 -11.35
CA LEU A 228 -5.70 4.04 -11.50
C LEU A 228 -7.12 4.57 -11.27
N HIS A 229 -7.26 5.47 -10.28
CA HIS A 229 -8.45 6.24 -10.03
C HIS A 229 -8.30 7.64 -10.59
N ILE A 230 -9.32 8.09 -11.29
CA ILE A 230 -9.48 9.47 -11.71
C ILE A 230 -10.41 10.15 -10.70
N VAL A 231 -9.88 11.11 -9.97
CA VAL A 231 -10.62 11.78 -8.89
C VAL A 231 -10.76 13.28 -9.13
N LYS A 232 -11.86 13.86 -8.68
CA LYS A 232 -12.10 15.31 -8.71
C LYS A 232 -10.99 16.03 -7.94
N GLY A 233 -10.66 17.24 -8.38
CA GLY A 233 -9.61 18.05 -7.75
C GLY A 233 -8.17 17.63 -8.08
N SER A 234 -7.96 16.53 -8.78
CA SER A 234 -6.64 16.13 -9.28
C SER A 234 -6.37 16.72 -10.69
N ILE A 235 -5.09 16.90 -11.02
CA ILE A 235 -4.66 17.34 -12.36
C ILE A 235 -5.12 16.34 -13.44
N MET A 236 -4.98 15.04 -13.13
CA MET A 236 -5.40 13.97 -14.03
C MET A 236 -6.92 13.93 -14.19
N GLY A 237 -7.69 14.25 -13.14
CA GLY A 237 -9.14 14.39 -13.21
C GLY A 237 -9.57 15.52 -14.14
N ALA A 238 -8.91 16.68 -14.07
CA ALA A 238 -9.17 17.80 -14.95
C ALA A 238 -8.79 17.50 -16.42
N LYS A 239 -7.71 16.73 -16.64
CA LYS A 239 -7.32 16.27 -17.99
C LYS A 239 -8.33 15.26 -18.54
N TYR A 240 -8.67 14.24 -17.75
CA TYR A 240 -9.60 13.20 -18.16
C TYR A 240 -10.98 13.73 -18.52
N SER A 241 -11.47 14.75 -17.80
CA SER A 241 -12.77 15.38 -18.10
C SER A 241 -12.81 16.09 -19.47
N ARG A 242 -11.63 16.49 -20.01
CA ARG A 242 -11.51 17.16 -21.32
C ARG A 242 -11.19 16.18 -22.44
N ASP A 243 -10.35 15.20 -22.14
CA ASP A 243 -9.85 14.21 -23.09
C ASP A 243 -9.77 12.85 -22.38
N PRO A 244 -10.90 12.10 -22.35
CA PRO A 244 -10.97 10.80 -21.69
C PRO A 244 -10.09 9.75 -22.38
N PHE A 245 -9.42 8.95 -21.57
CA PHE A 245 -8.63 7.80 -22.01
C PHE A 245 -9.18 6.51 -21.42
N LYS A 246 -8.76 5.38 -21.99
CA LYS A 246 -9.21 4.07 -21.53
C LYS A 246 -8.72 3.79 -20.11
N LEU A 247 -9.62 3.30 -19.26
CA LEU A 247 -9.34 2.77 -17.94
C LEU A 247 -9.82 1.30 -17.88
N PHE A 248 -9.35 0.55 -16.90
CA PHE A 248 -9.80 -0.81 -16.70
C PHE A 248 -11.32 -0.90 -16.44
N THR A 249 -11.99 -1.76 -17.17
CA THR A 249 -13.26 -2.33 -16.70
C THR A 249 -13.00 -3.27 -15.53
N ILE A 250 -14.05 -3.69 -14.81
CA ILE A 250 -13.90 -4.66 -13.72
C ILE A 250 -13.36 -6.01 -14.22
N ASP A 251 -13.81 -6.44 -15.40
CA ASP A 251 -13.35 -7.69 -16.01
C ASP A 251 -11.88 -7.62 -16.39
N GLU A 252 -11.48 -6.58 -17.13
CA GLU A 252 -10.07 -6.38 -17.53
C GLU A 252 -9.15 -6.29 -16.32
N TYR A 253 -9.56 -5.58 -15.26
CA TYR A 253 -8.77 -5.48 -14.04
C TYR A 253 -8.64 -6.82 -13.33
N THR A 254 -9.74 -7.54 -13.24
CA THR A 254 -9.77 -8.82 -12.54
C THR A 254 -8.92 -9.86 -13.26
N ASP A 255 -9.00 -9.90 -14.60
CA ASP A 255 -8.17 -10.81 -15.42
C ASP A 255 -6.69 -10.45 -15.28
N PHE A 256 -6.35 -9.15 -15.33
CA PHE A 256 -4.99 -8.68 -15.11
C PHE A 256 -4.46 -9.05 -13.72
N ILE A 257 -5.24 -8.81 -12.66
CA ILE A 257 -4.82 -9.12 -11.28
C ILE A 257 -4.64 -10.62 -11.07
N ALA A 258 -5.51 -11.45 -11.67
CA ALA A 258 -5.37 -12.89 -11.62
C ALA A 258 -4.04 -13.35 -12.25
N GLU A 259 -3.73 -12.83 -13.41
CA GLU A 259 -2.45 -13.11 -14.08
C GLU A 259 -1.27 -12.57 -13.27
N PHE A 260 -1.31 -11.32 -12.82
CA PHE A 260 -0.25 -10.69 -12.03
C PHE A 260 0.09 -11.48 -10.75
N ILE A 261 -0.93 -11.93 -10.02
CA ILE A 261 -0.75 -12.71 -8.79
C ILE A 261 -0.06 -14.05 -9.08
N SER A 262 -0.30 -14.64 -10.24
CA SER A 262 0.34 -15.91 -10.63
C SER A 262 1.87 -15.78 -10.73
N TYR A 263 2.39 -14.59 -11.02
CA TYR A 263 3.83 -14.33 -11.11
C TYR A 263 4.47 -13.89 -9.79
N LEU A 264 3.67 -13.49 -8.79
CA LEU A 264 4.22 -13.07 -7.48
C LEU A 264 4.74 -14.25 -6.67
N ARG A 265 5.83 -14.06 -5.94
CA ARG A 265 6.31 -15.06 -4.96
C ARG A 265 5.17 -15.48 -4.03
N PRO A 266 5.07 -16.80 -3.70
CA PRO A 266 4.01 -17.32 -2.84
C PRO A 266 3.98 -16.74 -1.41
N ASP A 267 5.13 -16.31 -0.88
CA ASP A 267 5.28 -15.76 0.46
C ASP A 267 4.82 -14.31 0.63
N ILE A 268 4.67 -13.57 -0.49
CA ILE A 268 4.16 -12.19 -0.46
C ILE A 268 2.71 -12.17 0.02
N VAL A 269 2.44 -11.33 1.01
CA VAL A 269 1.09 -11.14 1.56
C VAL A 269 0.39 -9.98 0.86
N LEU A 270 -0.76 -10.24 0.26
CA LEU A 270 -1.55 -9.23 -0.42
C LEU A 270 -2.45 -8.50 0.58
N GLN A 271 -2.03 -7.28 0.95
CA GLN A 271 -2.81 -6.43 1.87
C GLN A 271 -4.05 -5.84 1.20
N ARG A 272 -3.99 -5.64 -0.13
CA ARG A 272 -5.07 -5.05 -0.91
C ARG A 272 -4.96 -5.48 -2.37
N LEU A 273 -6.09 -5.85 -2.97
CA LEU A 273 -6.17 -6.22 -4.40
C LEU A 273 -6.65 -5.08 -5.30
N PHE A 274 -7.27 -4.05 -4.75
CA PHE A 274 -7.79 -2.90 -5.51
C PHE A 274 -7.91 -1.67 -4.61
N GLY A 275 -7.78 -0.48 -5.20
CA GLY A 275 -8.03 0.78 -4.51
C GLY A 275 -9.53 1.08 -4.35
N LEU A 276 -9.82 2.04 -3.48
CA LEU A 276 -11.12 2.69 -3.40
C LEU A 276 -10.88 4.19 -3.24
N ALA A 277 -11.67 4.99 -3.91
CA ALA A 277 -11.77 6.42 -3.68
C ALA A 277 -13.13 6.74 -3.09
N ASP A 278 -13.25 7.89 -2.43
CA ASP A 278 -14.53 8.40 -1.99
C ASP A 278 -15.48 8.52 -3.20
N TYR A 279 -16.74 8.05 -3.02
CA TYR A 279 -17.70 7.99 -4.11
C TYR A 279 -18.02 9.36 -4.71
N ASP A 280 -18.08 10.39 -3.87
CA ASP A 280 -18.40 11.75 -4.31
C ASP A 280 -17.25 12.42 -5.08
N LEU A 281 -16.03 11.93 -4.87
CA LEU A 281 -14.82 12.40 -5.52
C LEU A 281 -14.40 11.55 -6.72
N LEU A 282 -14.84 10.32 -6.82
CA LEU A 282 -14.49 9.41 -7.93
C LEU A 282 -15.14 9.89 -9.25
N ILE A 283 -14.32 10.09 -10.28
CA ILE A 283 -14.77 10.34 -11.66
C ILE A 283 -14.84 9.01 -12.43
N ALA A 284 -13.73 8.23 -12.39
CA ALA A 284 -13.60 6.96 -13.12
C ALA A 284 -12.44 6.11 -12.56
N PRO A 285 -12.44 4.78 -12.78
CA PRO A 285 -13.57 3.99 -13.28
C PRO A 285 -14.64 3.83 -12.18
N ASN A 286 -15.89 3.92 -12.56
CA ASN A 286 -16.99 3.60 -11.66
C ASN A 286 -17.58 2.24 -12.06
N TRP A 287 -17.24 1.21 -11.30
CA TRP A 287 -17.73 -0.15 -11.56
C TRP A 287 -19.12 -0.42 -10.97
N GLY A 288 -19.73 0.56 -10.27
CA GLY A 288 -21.06 0.42 -9.68
C GLY A 288 -21.16 -0.63 -8.57
N MET A 289 -20.04 -1.03 -7.98
CA MET A 289 -19.93 -2.14 -7.02
C MET A 289 -19.41 -1.69 -5.67
N LYS A 290 -19.93 -2.28 -4.58
CA LYS A 290 -19.39 -2.10 -3.23
C LYS A 290 -18.07 -2.88 -3.08
N LYS A 291 -17.24 -2.47 -2.11
CA LYS A 291 -15.96 -3.13 -1.79
C LYS A 291 -16.06 -4.65 -1.69
N SER A 292 -17.06 -5.15 -0.95
CA SER A 292 -17.26 -6.59 -0.77
C SER A 292 -17.64 -7.32 -2.07
N GLN A 293 -18.36 -6.65 -2.96
CA GLN A 293 -18.74 -7.19 -4.27
C GLN A 293 -17.53 -7.28 -5.20
N ILE A 294 -16.68 -6.24 -5.25
CA ILE A 294 -15.43 -6.26 -6.03
C ILE A 294 -14.53 -7.38 -5.51
N GLN A 295 -14.35 -7.48 -4.19
CA GLN A 295 -13.54 -8.54 -3.58
C GLN A 295 -14.06 -9.92 -3.96
N SER A 296 -15.37 -10.16 -3.81
CA SER A 296 -15.99 -11.44 -4.18
C SER A 296 -15.88 -11.73 -5.68
N TYR A 297 -15.92 -10.70 -6.52
CA TYR A 297 -15.77 -10.84 -7.96
C TYR A 297 -14.37 -11.32 -8.33
N ILE A 298 -13.33 -10.70 -7.78
CA ILE A 298 -11.93 -11.11 -7.97
C ILE A 298 -11.71 -12.55 -7.46
N ASP A 299 -12.18 -12.86 -6.24
CA ASP A 299 -12.02 -14.19 -5.65
C ASP A 299 -12.63 -15.29 -6.54
N LYS A 300 -13.86 -15.08 -7.00
CA LYS A 300 -14.54 -16.04 -7.89
C LYS A 300 -13.83 -16.20 -9.23
N ARG A 301 -13.24 -15.13 -9.76
CA ARG A 301 -12.51 -15.18 -11.03
C ARG A 301 -11.23 -15.98 -10.90
N LEU A 302 -10.47 -15.76 -9.81
CA LEU A 302 -9.28 -16.56 -9.46
C LEU A 302 -9.62 -18.06 -9.33
N GLU A 303 -10.70 -18.37 -8.61
CA GLU A 303 -11.18 -19.74 -8.40
C GLU A 303 -11.58 -20.37 -9.72
N ALA A 304 -12.42 -19.71 -10.52
CA ALA A 304 -12.89 -20.22 -11.80
C ALA A 304 -11.76 -20.46 -12.82
N ALA A 305 -10.72 -19.63 -12.80
CA ALA A 305 -9.55 -19.77 -13.65
C ALA A 305 -8.53 -20.78 -13.10
N GLY A 306 -8.72 -21.31 -11.88
CA GLY A 306 -7.74 -22.18 -11.22
C GLY A 306 -6.39 -21.52 -10.94
N ILE A 307 -6.36 -20.17 -10.89
CA ILE A 307 -5.13 -19.42 -10.69
C ILE A 307 -4.81 -19.37 -9.21
N ILE A 308 -3.57 -19.75 -8.88
CA ILE A 308 -3.01 -19.69 -7.52
C ILE A 308 -1.80 -18.75 -7.54
N GLN A 309 -1.61 -17.96 -6.49
CA GLN A 309 -0.44 -17.10 -6.35
C GLN A 309 0.85 -17.93 -6.50
N GLY A 310 1.75 -17.42 -7.33
CA GLY A 310 3.04 -18.05 -7.57
C GLY A 310 3.01 -19.22 -8.55
N SER A 311 1.85 -19.56 -9.16
CA SER A 311 1.77 -20.69 -10.12
C SER A 311 2.66 -20.50 -11.34
N ASN A 312 2.98 -19.27 -11.72
CA ASN A 312 3.90 -18.90 -12.81
C ASN A 312 5.23 -18.29 -12.31
N TYR A 313 5.45 -18.23 -11.00
CA TYR A 313 6.69 -17.73 -10.43
C TYR A 313 7.85 -18.69 -10.69
N LYS A 314 8.96 -18.17 -11.21
CA LYS A 314 10.17 -18.94 -11.55
C LYS A 314 11.38 -18.37 -10.81
N PRO A 315 11.76 -18.93 -9.66
CA PRO A 315 12.91 -18.43 -8.87
C PRO A 315 14.23 -18.46 -9.63
N GLU A 316 14.41 -19.42 -10.54
CA GLU A 316 15.64 -19.62 -11.32
C GLU A 316 16.00 -18.45 -12.25
N LEU A 317 15.02 -17.65 -12.67
CA LEU A 317 15.25 -16.45 -13.49
C LEU A 317 15.81 -15.28 -12.69
N MET A 318 15.68 -15.28 -11.37
CA MET A 318 16.15 -14.19 -10.49
C MET A 318 17.67 -14.24 -10.26
N ASP A 319 18.27 -15.43 -10.24
CA ASP A 319 19.72 -15.60 -10.09
C ASP A 319 20.53 -15.10 -11.30
N THR A 320 19.88 -14.91 -12.44
CA THR A 320 20.52 -14.42 -13.68
C THR A 320 20.48 -12.90 -13.83
N LEU A 321 19.58 -12.21 -13.14
CA LEU A 321 19.45 -10.75 -13.18
C LEU A 321 20.29 -10.02 -12.11
N SER A 322 20.81 -10.76 -11.12
CA SER A 322 21.64 -10.25 -10.04
C SER A 322 23.17 -10.39 -10.30
N LYS A 323 23.55 -10.79 -11.49
CA LYS A 323 24.94 -10.82 -11.99
C LYS A 323 25.14 -9.78 -13.08
#